data_e5ff81002b0b2dcb567d287104287b4e
#
_entry.id   e5ff81002b0b2dcb567d287104287b4e
#
_cell.length_a   1.000
_cell.length_b   1.000
_cell.length_c   1.000
_cell.angle_alpha   90.00
_cell.angle_beta   90.00
_cell.angle_gamma   90.00
#
_symmetry.space_group_name_H-M   'P 1'
#
loop_
_entity.id
_entity.type
_entity.pdbx_description
1 polymer ?
#
loop_
_entity_poly.entity_id
_entity_poly.type
_entity_poly.pdbx_seq_one_letter_code
_entity_poly.pdbx_strand_id
1 'polypeptide(L)'
;MLKARSTATALTTAATVLLLSSSALASKPATPAQTRALTRAIHTTPVAGVNKIPRSRYRVSNVKISTVSKSWASASLVPTKRSRATFQSAYVLAVNPAGTSSWVVVDLGSAEVGCGIVPDSVLADLLGLKAGEQPCPPGEGIA
;
A
#
# COMPACT_ATOMS: atom_id res chain seq x y z
N MET A 1 -17.56 -77.08 -17.95
CA MET A 1 -16.34 -76.28 -17.56
C MET A 1 -16.57 -74.87 -18.03
N LEU A 2 -17.13 -73.99 -17.14
CA LEU A 2 -17.26 -72.54 -17.44
C LEU A 2 -16.18 -71.79 -16.66
N LYS A 3 -15.38 -71.04 -17.38
CA LYS A 3 -14.29 -70.20 -16.87
C LYS A 3 -14.81 -68.78 -16.70
N ALA A 4 -15.05 -68.38 -15.47
CA ALA A 4 -15.44 -67.00 -15.13
C ALA A 4 -14.19 -66.07 -15.25
N ARG A 5 -14.30 -65.01 -16.05
CA ARG A 5 -13.33 -63.93 -16.13
C ARG A 5 -13.80 -62.76 -15.27
N SER A 6 -13.10 -62.49 -14.19
CA SER A 6 -13.28 -61.30 -13.36
C SER A 6 -12.56 -60.10 -14.01
N THR A 7 -13.33 -59.11 -14.39
CA THR A 7 -12.77 -57.80 -14.81
C THR A 7 -12.76 -56.91 -13.60
N ALA A 8 -11.56 -56.56 -13.15
CA ALA A 8 -11.35 -55.56 -12.11
C ALA A 8 -11.34 -54.15 -12.72
N THR A 9 -12.33 -53.37 -12.38
CA THR A 9 -12.42 -51.96 -12.79
C THR A 9 -11.65 -51.10 -11.75
N ALA A 10 -10.52 -50.54 -12.16
CA ALA A 10 -9.76 -49.60 -11.34
C ALA A 10 -10.40 -48.20 -11.43
N LEU A 11 -10.97 -47.70 -10.33
CA LEU A 11 -11.40 -46.32 -10.19
C LEU A 11 -10.17 -45.45 -9.89
N THR A 12 -9.77 -44.64 -10.86
CA THR A 12 -8.74 -43.62 -10.68
C THR A 12 -9.40 -42.33 -10.15
N THR A 13 -9.25 -42.06 -8.88
CA THR A 13 -9.72 -40.82 -8.26
C THR A 13 -8.69 -39.72 -8.58
N ALA A 14 -9.04 -38.83 -9.50
CA ALA A 14 -8.25 -37.64 -9.78
C ALA A 14 -8.49 -36.59 -8.66
N ALA A 15 -7.52 -36.43 -7.79
CA ALA A 15 -7.53 -35.36 -6.79
C ALA A 15 -7.19 -34.02 -7.47
N THR A 16 -8.20 -33.20 -7.71
CA THR A 16 -8.03 -31.82 -8.19
C THR A 16 -7.53 -30.95 -7.04
N VAL A 17 -6.23 -30.68 -7.02
CA VAL A 17 -5.63 -29.70 -6.10
C VAL A 17 -6.00 -28.31 -6.59
N LEU A 18 -6.98 -27.68 -5.94
CA LEU A 18 -7.28 -26.25 -6.10
C LEU A 18 -6.14 -25.46 -5.48
N LEU A 19 -5.21 -24.97 -6.30
CA LEU A 19 -4.24 -23.96 -5.95
C LEU A 19 -5.02 -22.65 -5.71
N LEU A 20 -5.35 -22.36 -4.46
CA LEU A 20 -5.80 -21.05 -4.03
C LEU A 20 -4.62 -20.08 -4.20
N SER A 21 -4.56 -19.44 -5.37
CA SER A 21 -3.67 -18.32 -5.60
C SER A 21 -4.08 -17.20 -4.64
N SER A 22 -3.38 -17.08 -3.52
CA SER A 22 -3.47 -15.92 -2.62
C SER A 22 -3.01 -14.70 -3.44
N SER A 23 -3.96 -14.01 -4.05
CA SER A 23 -3.70 -12.70 -4.66
C SER A 23 -3.23 -11.79 -3.54
N ALA A 24 -1.93 -11.49 -3.51
CA ALA A 24 -1.41 -10.45 -2.65
C ALA A 24 -2.22 -9.19 -2.95
N LEU A 25 -2.91 -8.68 -1.93
CA LEU A 25 -3.63 -7.42 -2.00
C LEU A 25 -2.55 -6.35 -2.22
N ALA A 26 -2.36 -5.94 -3.45
CA ALA A 26 -1.42 -4.90 -3.80
C ALA A 26 -2.17 -3.59 -3.97
N SER A 27 -1.69 -2.53 -3.31
CA SER A 27 -2.22 -1.18 -3.45
C SER A 27 -2.35 -0.79 -4.93
N LYS A 28 -3.38 -0.01 -5.25
CA LYS A 28 -3.68 0.40 -6.63
C LYS A 28 -3.08 1.77 -6.94
N PRO A 29 -2.59 2.00 -8.16
CA PRO A 29 -2.29 3.34 -8.62
C PRO A 29 -3.52 4.24 -8.45
N ALA A 30 -3.31 5.45 -7.96
CA ALA A 30 -4.40 6.43 -7.83
C ALA A 30 -4.87 6.92 -9.19
N THR A 31 -6.15 7.23 -9.30
CA THR A 31 -6.69 7.91 -10.47
C THR A 31 -6.09 9.31 -10.63
N PRO A 32 -6.14 9.93 -11.82
CA PRO A 32 -5.65 11.30 -12.00
C PRO A 32 -6.33 12.32 -11.07
N ALA A 33 -7.61 12.13 -10.75
CA ALA A 33 -8.34 12.99 -9.83
C ALA A 33 -7.82 12.84 -8.39
N GLN A 34 -7.64 11.62 -7.91
CA GLN A 34 -7.07 11.33 -6.60
C GLN A 34 -5.63 11.83 -6.49
N THR A 35 -4.82 11.62 -7.52
CA THR A 35 -3.44 12.14 -7.59
C THR A 35 -3.41 13.65 -7.46
N ARG A 36 -4.26 14.38 -8.18
CA ARG A 36 -4.34 15.85 -8.06
C ARG A 36 -4.78 16.29 -6.68
N ALA A 37 -5.79 15.64 -6.11
CA ALA A 37 -6.31 15.97 -4.78
C ALA A 37 -5.24 15.75 -3.70
N LEU A 38 -4.57 14.58 -3.71
CA LEU A 38 -3.50 14.28 -2.76
C LEU A 38 -2.29 15.19 -2.96
N THR A 39 -1.87 15.46 -4.20
CA THR A 39 -0.77 16.40 -4.49
C THR A 39 -1.09 17.79 -3.94
N ARG A 40 -2.34 18.25 -4.08
CA ARG A 40 -2.76 19.52 -3.50
C ARG A 40 -2.64 19.47 -1.98
N ALA A 41 -3.17 18.45 -1.33
CA ALA A 41 -3.11 18.28 0.13
C ALA A 41 -1.66 18.34 0.65
N ILE A 42 -0.75 17.60 0.02
CA ILE A 42 0.68 17.54 0.39
C ILE A 42 1.32 18.95 0.35
N HIS A 43 0.97 19.75 -0.65
CA HIS A 43 1.58 21.08 -0.80
C HIS A 43 0.88 22.20 -0.04
N THR A 44 -0.32 21.98 0.47
CA THR A 44 -1.12 23.03 1.14
C THR A 44 -1.33 22.79 2.63
N THR A 45 -1.26 21.54 3.08
CA THR A 45 -1.51 21.18 4.47
C THR A 45 -0.20 21.10 5.24
N PRO A 46 -0.05 21.83 6.36
CA PRO A 46 1.08 21.61 7.26
C PRO A 46 1.01 20.21 7.85
N VAL A 47 2.13 19.51 7.87
CA VAL A 47 2.26 18.22 8.57
C VAL A 47 2.95 18.49 9.90
N ALA A 48 2.60 17.74 10.96
CA ALA A 48 3.15 17.91 12.29
C ALA A 48 4.68 18.07 12.25
N GLY A 49 5.17 19.20 12.74
CA GLY A 49 6.60 19.53 12.77
C GLY A 49 7.24 19.93 11.43
N VAL A 50 6.51 19.93 10.34
CA VAL A 50 7.01 20.31 9.02
C VAL A 50 6.13 21.39 8.40
N ASN A 51 6.75 22.48 7.98
CA ASN A 51 6.10 23.50 7.18
C ASN A 51 5.64 22.90 5.83
N LYS A 52 4.71 23.60 5.17
CA LYS A 52 4.24 23.22 3.82
C LYS A 52 5.38 22.74 2.93
N ILE A 53 5.18 21.62 2.25
CA ILE A 53 6.15 21.04 1.33
C ILE A 53 6.14 21.84 0.01
N PRO A 54 7.21 22.59 -0.31
CA PRO A 54 7.19 23.48 -1.47
C PRO A 54 7.26 22.67 -2.78
N ARG A 55 6.45 23.04 -3.77
CA ARG A 55 6.49 22.47 -5.12
C ARG A 55 7.83 22.70 -5.83
N SER A 56 8.52 23.75 -5.47
CA SER A 56 9.85 24.05 -6.03
C SER A 56 10.93 23.07 -5.59
N ARG A 57 10.74 22.41 -4.43
CA ARG A 57 11.71 21.48 -3.84
C ARG A 57 11.38 20.02 -4.10
N TYR A 58 10.10 19.67 -4.15
CA TYR A 58 9.63 18.29 -4.28
C TYR A 58 8.57 18.12 -5.36
N ARG A 59 8.64 16.99 -6.02
CA ARG A 59 7.61 16.46 -6.91
C ARG A 59 6.95 15.27 -6.25
N VAL A 60 5.63 15.22 -6.26
CA VAL A 60 4.85 14.06 -5.83
C VAL A 60 4.81 13.04 -6.96
N SER A 61 5.08 11.79 -6.63
CA SER A 61 5.05 10.67 -7.57
C SER A 61 4.54 9.41 -6.88
N ASN A 62 4.30 8.37 -7.66
CA ASN A 62 3.93 7.03 -7.17
C ASN A 62 2.77 7.06 -6.17
N VAL A 63 1.70 7.78 -6.51
CA VAL A 63 0.51 7.87 -5.66
C VAL A 63 -0.27 6.56 -5.74
N LYS A 64 -0.52 5.95 -4.59
CA LYS A 64 -1.24 4.69 -4.45
C LYS A 64 -2.39 4.84 -3.47
N ILE A 65 -3.46 4.08 -3.70
CA ILE A 65 -4.60 3.94 -2.79
C ILE A 65 -4.59 2.53 -2.25
N SER A 66 -4.81 2.37 -0.95
CA SER A 66 -4.91 1.06 -0.34
C SER A 66 -6.13 0.30 -0.86
N THR A 67 -5.94 -1.00 -1.09
CA THR A 67 -7.03 -1.93 -1.42
C THR A 67 -7.70 -2.47 -0.17
N VAL A 68 -7.00 -2.46 0.95
CA VAL A 68 -7.52 -2.85 2.27
C VAL A 68 -8.46 -1.78 2.82
N SER A 69 -8.08 -0.52 2.68
CA SER A 69 -8.92 0.62 3.09
C SER A 69 -8.75 1.79 2.13
N LYS A 70 -9.77 2.05 1.32
CA LYS A 70 -9.76 3.11 0.28
C LYS A 70 -9.62 4.52 0.83
N SER A 71 -9.74 4.70 2.12
CA SER A 71 -9.51 5.98 2.80
C SER A 71 -8.02 6.28 3.00
N TRP A 72 -7.13 5.34 2.75
CA TRP A 72 -5.69 5.51 2.91
C TRP A 72 -4.97 5.58 1.58
N ALA A 73 -4.00 6.46 1.52
CA ALA A 73 -3.15 6.66 0.35
C ALA A 73 -1.70 6.87 0.77
N SER A 74 -0.80 6.54 -0.16
CA SER A 74 0.61 6.85 -0.06
C SER A 74 1.12 7.59 -1.29
N ALA A 75 2.22 8.31 -1.13
CA ALA A 75 2.92 8.95 -2.22
C ALA A 75 4.42 9.03 -1.92
N SER A 76 5.22 9.19 -2.96
CA SER A 76 6.64 9.48 -2.85
C SER A 76 6.90 10.96 -3.12
N LEU A 77 7.68 11.60 -2.26
CA LEU A 77 8.26 12.92 -2.48
C LEU A 77 9.64 12.76 -3.06
N VAL A 78 9.81 13.18 -4.29
CA VAL A 78 11.11 13.12 -4.98
C VAL A 78 11.66 14.53 -5.11
N PRO A 79 12.88 14.81 -4.61
CA PRO A 79 13.49 16.12 -4.76
C PRO A 79 13.61 16.53 -6.24
N THR A 80 13.36 17.78 -6.54
CA THR A 80 13.60 18.33 -7.89
C THR A 80 15.10 18.33 -8.21
N LYS A 81 15.47 18.49 -9.48
CA LYS A 81 16.89 18.54 -9.88
C LYS A 81 17.71 19.57 -9.08
N ARG A 82 17.08 20.71 -8.74
CA ARG A 82 17.75 21.80 -7.99
C ARG A 82 17.91 21.50 -6.51
N SER A 83 17.09 20.62 -5.95
CA SER A 83 17.04 20.38 -4.50
C SER A 83 17.64 19.03 -4.07
N ARG A 84 17.94 18.14 -5.02
CA ARG A 84 18.43 16.77 -4.71
C ARG A 84 19.78 16.71 -3.98
N ALA A 85 20.59 17.75 -4.06
CA ALA A 85 21.84 17.81 -3.31
C ALA A 85 21.62 18.09 -1.81
N THR A 86 20.47 18.66 -1.44
CA THR A 86 20.16 19.08 -0.07
C THR A 86 19.07 18.25 0.57
N PHE A 87 18.17 17.65 -0.23
CA PHE A 87 16.98 16.95 0.26
C PHE A 87 16.95 15.50 -0.22
N GLN A 88 16.48 14.63 0.66
CA GLN A 88 16.26 13.22 0.38
C GLN A 88 14.83 12.98 -0.10
N SER A 89 14.60 11.84 -0.76
CA SER A 89 13.26 11.35 -1.02
C SER A 89 12.58 10.99 0.28
N ALA A 90 11.27 11.21 0.34
CA ALA A 90 10.46 10.87 1.49
C ALA A 90 9.20 10.13 1.05
N TYR A 91 8.62 9.39 1.98
CA TYR A 91 7.35 8.72 1.84
C TYR A 91 6.27 9.53 2.57
N VAL A 92 5.08 9.61 2.00
CA VAL A 92 3.95 10.34 2.56
C VAL A 92 2.80 9.40 2.74
N LEU A 93 2.14 9.48 3.89
CA LEU A 93 0.86 8.85 4.14
C LEU A 93 -0.23 9.88 4.35
N ALA A 94 -1.39 9.61 3.79
CA ALA A 94 -2.55 10.46 3.90
C ALA A 94 -3.82 9.65 4.11
N VAL A 95 -4.76 10.24 4.82
CA VAL A 95 -6.09 9.72 5.03
C VAL A 95 -7.12 10.64 4.41
N ASN A 96 -8.16 10.04 3.83
CA ASN A 96 -9.37 10.74 3.42
C ASN A 96 -10.45 10.44 4.48
N PRO A 97 -10.76 11.36 5.39
CA PRO A 97 -11.80 11.15 6.39
C PRO A 97 -13.14 10.83 5.75
N ALA A 98 -13.88 9.92 6.34
CA ALA A 98 -15.17 9.47 5.84
C ALA A 98 -16.11 10.66 5.51
N GLY A 99 -16.70 10.63 4.32
CA GLY A 99 -17.62 11.64 3.85
C GLY A 99 -16.99 12.93 3.33
N THR A 100 -15.66 13.01 3.22
CA THR A 100 -14.97 14.17 2.65
C THR A 100 -14.33 13.85 1.30
N SER A 101 -14.10 14.88 0.49
CA SER A 101 -13.29 14.80 -0.74
C SER A 101 -11.83 15.23 -0.50
N SER A 102 -11.49 15.54 0.75
CA SER A 102 -10.20 16.13 1.11
C SER A 102 -9.27 15.09 1.71
N TRP A 103 -8.03 15.10 1.27
CA TRP A 103 -6.95 14.30 1.85
C TRP A 103 -6.26 15.08 2.96
N VAL A 104 -5.92 14.39 4.04
CA VAL A 104 -5.13 14.91 5.15
C VAL A 104 -3.83 14.12 5.22
N VAL A 105 -2.70 14.80 5.14
CA VAL A 105 -1.40 14.16 5.34
C VAL A 105 -1.22 13.92 6.83
N VAL A 106 -0.97 12.68 7.21
CA VAL A 106 -0.87 12.25 8.61
C VAL A 106 0.54 11.95 9.02
N ASP A 107 1.39 11.55 8.06
CA ASP A 107 2.78 11.26 8.33
C ASP A 107 3.65 11.42 7.09
N LEU A 108 4.94 11.72 7.30
CA LEU A 108 5.94 11.77 6.24
C LEU A 108 7.34 11.52 6.82
N GLY A 109 8.16 10.82 6.07
CA GLY A 109 9.53 10.51 6.46
C GLY A 109 10.26 9.63 5.47
N SER A 110 11.46 9.23 5.83
CA SER A 110 12.28 8.27 5.06
C SER A 110 12.29 6.86 5.66
N ALA A 111 11.85 6.70 6.91
CA ALA A 111 11.78 5.43 7.63
C ALA A 111 10.58 5.44 8.59
N GLU A 112 10.07 4.27 8.91
CA GLU A 112 9.00 4.03 9.92
C GLU A 112 7.73 4.86 9.73
N VAL A 113 7.50 5.34 8.50
CA VAL A 113 6.35 6.19 8.17
C VAL A 113 5.07 5.40 8.32
N GLY A 114 4.17 5.90 9.15
CA GLY A 114 2.86 5.32 9.44
C GLY A 114 2.82 4.36 10.62
N CYS A 115 3.98 4.00 11.21
CA CYS A 115 4.02 3.12 12.36
C CYS A 115 3.33 3.79 13.57
N GLY A 116 2.44 3.04 14.24
CA GLY A 116 1.63 3.57 15.32
C GLY A 116 0.49 4.53 14.91
N ILE A 117 0.31 4.79 13.60
CA ILE A 117 -0.72 5.70 13.07
C ILE A 117 -1.68 4.96 12.14
N VAL A 118 -1.14 4.10 11.29
CA VAL A 118 -1.88 3.38 10.25
C VAL A 118 -1.98 1.90 10.64
N PRO A 119 -3.14 1.25 10.48
CA PRO A 119 -3.24 -0.20 10.71
C PRO A 119 -2.21 -0.96 9.87
N ASP A 120 -1.55 -1.95 10.47
CA ASP A 120 -0.45 -2.70 9.85
C ASP A 120 -0.84 -3.32 8.50
N SER A 121 -2.07 -3.83 8.39
CA SER A 121 -2.57 -4.41 7.14
C SER A 121 -2.67 -3.38 6.01
N VAL A 122 -3.05 -2.14 6.33
CA VAL A 122 -3.13 -1.03 5.37
C VAL A 122 -1.73 -0.58 4.98
N LEU A 123 -0.84 -0.47 5.96
CA LEU A 123 0.54 -0.05 5.73
C LEU A 123 1.30 -1.08 4.89
N ALA A 124 1.16 -2.37 5.21
CA ALA A 124 1.73 -3.46 4.42
C ALA A 124 1.25 -3.45 2.96
N ASP A 125 -0.04 -3.21 2.74
CA ASP A 125 -0.62 -3.08 1.39
C ASP A 125 -0.03 -1.87 0.64
N LEU A 126 0.04 -0.70 1.26
CA LEU A 126 0.60 0.51 0.65
C LEU A 126 2.09 0.38 0.32
N LEU A 127 2.86 -0.28 1.18
CA LEU A 127 4.28 -0.56 0.98
C LEU A 127 4.51 -1.70 -0.02
N GLY A 128 3.51 -2.53 -0.29
CA GLY A 128 3.61 -3.69 -1.17
C GLY A 128 4.39 -4.84 -0.54
N LEU A 129 4.27 -5.00 0.79
CA LEU A 129 4.93 -6.06 1.53
C LEU A 129 4.29 -7.43 1.24
N LYS A 130 5.09 -8.48 1.35
CA LYS A 130 4.62 -9.86 1.23
C LYS A 130 3.96 -10.33 2.52
N ALA A 131 3.16 -11.39 2.40
CA ALA A 131 2.56 -12.02 3.57
C ALA A 131 3.63 -12.43 4.58
N GLY A 132 3.48 -11.98 5.84
CA GLY A 132 4.41 -12.24 6.93
C GLY A 132 5.51 -11.18 7.11
N GLU A 133 5.68 -10.24 6.17
CA GLU A 133 6.55 -9.09 6.38
C GLU A 133 5.83 -8.05 7.24
N GLN A 134 6.51 -7.55 8.27
CA GLN A 134 5.97 -6.53 9.15
C GLN A 134 6.38 -5.14 8.67
N PRO A 135 5.43 -4.19 8.57
CA PRO A 135 5.72 -2.83 8.15
C PRO A 135 6.46 -2.01 9.21
N CYS A 136 6.32 -2.39 10.46
CA CYS A 136 6.85 -1.64 11.61
C CYS A 136 7.71 -2.52 12.52
N PRO A 137 8.63 -1.92 13.29
CA PRO A 137 9.34 -2.61 14.35
C PRO A 137 8.38 -3.23 15.37
N PRO A 138 8.77 -4.33 16.03
CA PRO A 138 7.94 -4.95 17.06
C PRO A 138 7.57 -3.97 18.18
N GLY A 139 6.27 -3.84 18.46
CA GLY A 139 5.72 -2.96 19.49
C GLY A 139 5.26 -1.58 19.01
N GLU A 140 5.48 -1.24 17.75
CA GLU A 140 5.05 0.06 17.17
C GLU A 140 3.88 -0.06 16.17
N GLY A 141 3.47 -1.28 15.83
CA GLY A 141 2.35 -1.52 14.94
C GLY A 141 0.98 -1.37 15.61
N ILE A 142 -0.02 -1.00 14.83
CA ILE A 142 -1.44 -1.05 15.21
C ILE A 142 -2.10 -2.23 14.47
N ALA A 143 -2.63 -3.16 15.24
CA ALA A 143 -3.32 -4.34 14.72
C ALA A 143 -4.63 -4.01 13.98
#